data_e49875ac82f3b8d2611453538027338e
#
_entry.id   e49875ac82f3b8d2611453538027338e
#
_cell.length_a   1.000
_cell.length_b   1.000
_cell.length_c   1.000
_cell.angle_alpha   90.00
_cell.angle_beta   90.00
_cell.angle_gamma   90.00
#
_symmetry.space_group_name_H-M   'P 1'
#
loop_
_entity.id
_entity.type
_entity.pdbx_description
1 polymer ?
#
loop_
_entity_poly.entity_id
_entity_poly.type
_entity_poly.pdbx_seq_one_letter_code
_entity_poly.pdbx_strand_id
1 'polypeptide(L)'
;MKVRFAPSPTGPFHIGGARSALFNWLLARKEKGTFVLRIEDTDLARSTRESEENIKASLQWLGMNWDEGIDVGGNNGPYRQTERLDLYKEVTQRLLDEGKAYECYCTPEELDAVRQDQMDRGETPKYNGHCEHLDEETKAKYIAEGRKPTIRLRVPLNKTYSFDDMVRGHVSFESNGVGDFVIVKSDGIPVYNFAVVMDDHMMGITHVIRAEEHLSNTPRQMAIYEALGWEVPKFGHISLILGKDYKKMSKRHGATSVEQYKQLGYLPEALVNFLALLGWAPEGEEEFFTQDELIQAFSMDRLAKNPAVFDIDKLNHINFHYMKNLSDEELFHLCLPHLKEVGLAPDSLNQADIDWLTLLCSTFRDHISYGAQIKEHVGLFMGETVFLEEGHEEELRAVLNEETAPTVLGAFRNALAELDEITPDVVKATIKAVMKETSLKGKFVFMPIRVALTGQMHGPDLNNIVTLLGKEKCLHRLDNVGALTK
;
A
#
# COMPACT_ATOMS: atom_id res chain seq x y z
N MET A 1 8.41 15.47 21.21
CA MET A 1 8.78 14.95 19.87
C MET A 1 7.72 15.35 18.87
N LYS A 2 8.12 15.76 17.67
CA LYS A 2 7.22 16.11 16.57
C LYS A 2 7.79 15.55 15.27
N VAL A 3 6.99 14.75 14.58
CA VAL A 3 7.33 14.10 13.33
C VAL A 3 6.29 14.48 12.27
N ARG A 4 6.59 14.19 10.99
CA ARG A 4 5.67 14.51 9.90
C ARG A 4 5.68 13.45 8.81
N PHE A 5 4.56 13.34 8.14
CA PHE A 5 4.46 12.79 6.81
C PHE A 5 4.15 13.95 5.84
N ALA A 6 4.96 14.09 4.80
CA ALA A 6 4.93 15.24 3.90
C ALA A 6 4.89 14.80 2.42
N PRO A 7 3.78 14.20 1.96
CA PRO A 7 3.67 13.67 0.62
C PRO A 7 3.42 14.75 -0.43
N SER A 8 3.94 14.52 -1.64
CA SER A 8 3.53 15.24 -2.84
C SER A 8 2.29 14.56 -3.45
N PRO A 9 1.18 15.27 -3.67
CA PRO A 9 -0.07 14.68 -4.17
C PRO A 9 -0.05 14.52 -5.69
N THR A 10 0.82 13.65 -6.21
CA THR A 10 1.13 13.51 -7.65
C THR A 10 0.63 12.20 -8.27
N GLY A 11 -0.27 11.50 -7.61
CA GLY A 11 -0.85 10.24 -8.08
C GLY A 11 -1.39 9.37 -6.96
N PRO A 12 -1.70 8.09 -7.24
CA PRO A 12 -2.20 7.16 -6.23
C PRO A 12 -1.22 6.99 -5.07
N PHE A 13 -1.74 6.88 -3.86
CA PHE A 13 -0.93 6.76 -2.65
C PHE A 13 -0.25 5.39 -2.57
N HIS A 14 1.05 5.37 -2.84
CA HIS A 14 1.87 4.16 -2.89
C HIS A 14 2.11 3.58 -1.48
N ILE A 15 2.17 2.24 -1.39
CA ILE A 15 2.45 1.54 -0.12
C ILE A 15 3.80 1.91 0.52
N GLY A 16 4.78 2.33 -0.28
CA GLY A 16 6.05 2.87 0.24
C GLY A 16 5.85 4.16 1.04
N GLY A 17 4.99 5.05 0.55
CA GLY A 17 4.57 6.25 1.29
C GLY A 17 3.77 5.89 2.55
N ALA A 18 2.86 4.91 2.44
CA ALA A 18 2.08 4.43 3.58
C ALA A 18 2.97 3.84 4.68
N ARG A 19 4.00 3.08 4.34
CA ARG A 19 4.98 2.57 5.31
C ARG A 19 5.77 3.71 5.97
N SER A 20 6.18 4.70 5.20
CA SER A 20 6.87 5.88 5.75
C SER A 20 5.98 6.66 6.73
N ALA A 21 4.71 6.85 6.38
CA ALA A 21 3.71 7.45 7.26
C ALA A 21 3.53 6.62 8.53
N LEU A 22 3.42 5.29 8.39
CA LEU A 22 3.24 4.36 9.51
C LEU A 22 4.38 4.44 10.52
N PHE A 23 5.64 4.44 10.08
CA PHE A 23 6.78 4.52 11.01
C PHE A 23 6.83 5.85 11.74
N ASN A 24 6.50 6.98 11.08
CA ASN A 24 6.33 8.26 11.74
C ASN A 24 5.19 8.23 12.77
N TRP A 25 4.04 7.69 12.38
CA TRP A 25 2.86 7.60 13.22
C TRP A 25 3.11 6.71 14.45
N LEU A 26 3.71 5.52 14.27
CA LEU A 26 4.04 4.60 15.38
C LEU A 26 5.00 5.26 16.36
N LEU A 27 6.05 5.94 15.87
CA LEU A 27 6.98 6.66 16.72
C LEU A 27 6.28 7.78 17.50
N ALA A 28 5.46 8.59 16.83
CA ALA A 28 4.72 9.66 17.48
C ALA A 28 3.79 9.12 18.58
N ARG A 29 3.06 8.04 18.31
CA ARG A 29 2.15 7.45 19.31
C ARG A 29 2.89 6.85 20.49
N LYS A 30 3.99 6.11 20.24
CA LYS A 30 4.82 5.54 21.30
C LYS A 30 5.42 6.62 22.22
N GLU A 31 5.95 7.68 21.64
CA GLU A 31 6.60 8.77 22.38
C GLU A 31 5.61 9.85 22.86
N LYS A 32 4.31 9.65 22.68
CA LYS A 32 3.27 10.63 22.99
C LYS A 32 3.56 12.01 22.37
N GLY A 33 4.13 11.98 21.16
CA GLY A 33 4.46 13.14 20.36
C GLY A 33 3.34 13.53 19.40
N THR A 34 3.66 14.45 18.49
CA THR A 34 2.73 14.98 17.47
C THR A 34 3.08 14.44 16.11
N PHE A 35 2.08 13.93 15.40
CA PHE A 35 2.18 13.52 13.99
C PHE A 35 1.52 14.56 13.09
N VAL A 36 2.30 15.16 12.20
CA VAL A 36 1.87 16.23 11.27
C VAL A 36 1.67 15.67 9.87
N LEU A 37 0.58 16.05 9.21
CA LEU A 37 0.38 15.83 7.77
C LEU A 37 0.51 17.16 7.03
N ARG A 38 1.57 17.28 6.20
CA ARG A 38 1.84 18.41 5.32
C ARG A 38 1.77 17.99 3.87
N ILE A 39 1.13 18.80 3.02
CA ILE A 39 1.02 18.55 1.58
C ILE A 39 2.07 19.36 0.84
N GLU A 40 2.95 18.68 0.10
CA GLU A 40 4.02 19.28 -0.69
C GLU A 40 3.60 19.37 -2.17
N ASP A 41 2.85 20.41 -2.50
CA ASP A 41 2.18 20.62 -3.79
C ASP A 41 2.85 21.67 -4.69
N THR A 42 4.14 21.90 -4.51
CA THR A 42 4.92 22.87 -5.32
C THR A 42 5.17 22.44 -6.77
N ASP A 43 4.96 21.18 -7.09
CA ASP A 43 4.89 20.69 -8.46
C ASP A 43 3.48 20.88 -9.01
N LEU A 44 3.19 22.10 -9.49
CA LEU A 44 1.85 22.48 -9.94
C LEU A 44 1.34 21.68 -11.14
N ALA A 45 2.25 21.12 -11.94
CA ALA A 45 1.88 20.36 -13.12
C ALA A 45 1.35 18.96 -12.79
N ARG A 46 1.84 18.34 -11.72
CA ARG A 46 1.50 16.96 -11.31
C ARG A 46 0.64 16.87 -10.08
N SER A 47 0.58 17.92 -9.25
CA SER A 47 -0.22 17.92 -8.03
C SER A 47 -1.70 18.12 -8.31
N THR A 48 -2.54 17.28 -7.72
CA THR A 48 -4.01 17.36 -7.86
C THR A 48 -4.70 17.22 -6.51
N ARG A 49 -5.89 17.83 -6.40
CA ARG A 49 -6.75 17.68 -5.21
C ARG A 49 -7.24 16.25 -5.05
N GLU A 50 -7.51 15.55 -6.15
CA GLU A 50 -7.89 14.13 -6.12
C GLU A 50 -6.81 13.27 -5.46
N SER A 51 -5.55 13.47 -5.83
CA SER A 51 -4.42 12.75 -5.20
C SER A 51 -4.27 13.10 -3.72
N GLU A 52 -4.50 14.36 -3.34
CA GLU A 52 -4.51 14.78 -1.93
C GLU A 52 -5.62 14.07 -1.14
N GLU A 53 -6.85 14.05 -1.67
CA GLU A 53 -7.97 13.34 -1.03
C GLU A 53 -7.70 11.82 -0.93
N ASN A 54 -7.08 11.22 -1.94
CA ASN A 54 -6.69 9.80 -1.90
C ASN A 54 -5.68 9.51 -0.78
N ILE A 55 -4.70 10.39 -0.57
CA ILE A 55 -3.73 10.28 0.53
C ILE A 55 -4.46 10.32 1.87
N LYS A 56 -5.31 11.33 2.08
CA LYS A 56 -6.05 11.51 3.34
C LYS A 56 -6.97 10.33 3.64
N ALA A 57 -7.77 9.94 2.67
CA ALA A 57 -8.69 8.80 2.80
C ALA A 57 -7.95 7.49 3.08
N SER A 58 -6.80 7.28 2.44
CA SER A 58 -5.97 6.09 2.65
C SER A 58 -5.36 6.06 4.05
N LEU A 59 -4.84 7.19 4.55
CA LEU A 59 -4.31 7.29 5.91
C LEU A 59 -5.40 7.03 6.95
N GLN A 60 -6.59 7.61 6.78
CA GLN A 60 -7.74 7.41 7.66
C GLN A 60 -8.21 5.95 7.64
N TRP A 61 -8.28 5.33 6.48
CA TRP A 61 -8.65 3.92 6.34
C TRP A 61 -7.65 2.99 7.06
N LEU A 62 -6.34 3.33 7.02
CA LEU A 62 -5.30 2.61 7.76
C LEU A 62 -5.28 2.94 9.27
N GLY A 63 -6.15 3.82 9.75
CA GLY A 63 -6.21 4.23 11.15
C GLY A 63 -5.10 5.21 11.58
N MET A 64 -4.39 5.82 10.63
CA MET A 64 -3.30 6.76 10.88
C MET A 64 -3.80 8.22 10.87
N ASN A 65 -4.55 8.60 11.89
CA ASN A 65 -5.00 9.99 12.06
C ASN A 65 -3.83 10.88 12.49
N TRP A 66 -3.81 12.12 11.98
CA TRP A 66 -2.81 13.13 12.30
C TRP A 66 -3.33 14.16 13.30
N ASP A 67 -2.43 14.72 14.10
CA ASP A 67 -2.75 15.61 15.20
C ASP A 67 -2.72 17.07 14.77
N GLU A 68 -1.91 17.40 13.76
CA GLU A 68 -1.72 18.72 13.20
C GLU A 68 -1.58 18.58 11.68
N GLY A 69 -2.07 19.54 10.92
CA GLY A 69 -1.93 19.52 9.47
C GLY A 69 -3.20 19.83 8.72
N ILE A 70 -3.27 19.32 7.48
CA ILE A 70 -4.39 19.56 6.60
C ILE A 70 -5.70 19.08 7.25
N ASP A 71 -6.77 19.83 7.10
CA ASP A 71 -8.13 19.60 7.60
C ASP A 71 -8.31 19.63 9.12
N VAL A 72 -7.26 19.35 9.90
CA VAL A 72 -7.33 19.41 11.39
C VAL A 72 -6.77 20.72 11.95
N GLY A 73 -5.96 21.44 11.16
CA GLY A 73 -5.36 22.69 11.58
C GLY A 73 -4.19 22.52 12.55
N GLY A 74 -3.93 23.53 13.37
CA GLY A 74 -2.83 23.61 14.30
C GLY A 74 -2.23 25.03 14.35
N ASN A 75 -1.11 25.19 15.09
CA ASN A 75 -0.51 26.49 15.31
C ASN A 75 0.51 26.92 14.25
N ASN A 76 0.87 26.04 13.31
CA ASN A 76 1.97 26.24 12.36
C ASN A 76 1.51 26.22 10.90
N GLY A 77 0.22 26.42 10.65
CA GLY A 77 -0.33 26.50 9.28
C GLY A 77 0.15 27.71 8.47
N PRO A 78 -0.24 27.75 7.17
CA PRO A 78 -0.94 26.71 6.40
C PRO A 78 -0.12 25.43 6.22
N TYR A 79 -0.80 24.31 5.84
CA TYR A 79 -0.16 23.00 5.72
C TYR A 79 -0.06 22.49 4.28
N ARG A 80 -0.35 23.36 3.28
CA ARG A 80 0.00 23.16 1.87
C ARG A 80 1.10 24.13 1.48
N GLN A 81 2.11 23.66 0.79
CA GLN A 81 3.26 24.50 0.42
C GLN A 81 2.87 25.66 -0.49
N THR A 82 1.93 25.48 -1.41
CA THR A 82 1.42 26.57 -2.26
C THR A 82 0.75 27.71 -1.49
N GLU A 83 0.30 27.47 -0.27
CA GLU A 83 -0.29 28.47 0.61
C GLU A 83 0.75 29.18 1.49
N ARG A 84 2.05 28.82 1.37
CA ARG A 84 3.16 29.31 2.19
C ARG A 84 4.17 30.13 1.39
N LEU A 85 3.89 30.50 0.16
CA LEU A 85 4.85 31.16 -0.75
C LEU A 85 5.40 32.47 -0.17
N ASP A 86 4.60 33.24 0.56
CA ASP A 86 5.05 34.49 1.19
C ASP A 86 6.11 34.23 2.29
N LEU A 87 5.98 33.15 3.07
CA LEU A 87 6.95 32.75 4.08
C LEU A 87 8.30 32.38 3.43
N TYR A 88 8.27 31.64 2.33
CA TYR A 88 9.49 31.29 1.59
C TYR A 88 10.17 32.53 1.01
N LYS A 89 9.38 33.46 0.48
CA LYS A 89 9.89 34.71 -0.08
C LYS A 89 10.58 35.58 0.96
N GLU A 90 10.00 35.71 2.15
CA GLU A 90 10.59 36.47 3.27
C GLU A 90 11.97 35.94 3.65
N VAL A 91 12.09 34.61 3.83
CA VAL A 91 13.37 34.00 4.21
C VAL A 91 14.37 34.02 3.05
N THR A 92 13.92 33.89 1.81
CA THR A 92 14.76 34.06 0.64
C THR A 92 15.38 35.48 0.61
N GLN A 93 14.58 36.51 0.86
CA GLN A 93 15.08 37.89 0.92
C GLN A 93 16.11 38.08 2.05
N ARG A 94 15.87 37.49 3.22
CA ARG A 94 16.84 37.48 4.31
C ARG A 94 18.18 36.87 3.90
N LEU A 95 18.18 35.73 3.21
CA LEU A 95 19.40 35.07 2.74
C LEU A 95 20.15 35.92 1.69
N LEU A 96 19.44 36.63 0.82
CA LEU A 96 20.02 37.57 -0.13
C LEU A 96 20.66 38.78 0.59
N ASP A 97 19.95 39.38 1.55
CA ASP A 97 20.42 40.55 2.31
C ASP A 97 21.65 40.19 3.16
N GLU A 98 21.72 38.98 3.69
CA GLU A 98 22.86 38.47 4.45
C GLU A 98 24.03 37.97 3.56
N GLY A 99 23.90 38.02 2.23
CA GLY A 99 24.91 37.56 1.28
C GLY A 99 25.11 36.03 1.27
N LYS A 100 24.19 35.27 1.86
CA LYS A 100 24.20 33.80 1.91
C LYS A 100 23.54 33.14 0.70
N ALA A 101 22.86 33.93 -0.11
CA ALA A 101 22.30 33.55 -1.39
C ALA A 101 22.54 34.64 -2.42
N TYR A 102 22.38 34.32 -3.69
CA TYR A 102 22.56 35.27 -4.78
C TYR A 102 21.69 34.92 -5.97
N GLU A 103 21.45 35.92 -6.84
CA GLU A 103 20.72 35.78 -8.10
C GLU A 103 21.59 35.11 -9.16
N CYS A 104 21.05 34.10 -9.83
CA CYS A 104 21.72 33.41 -10.94
C CYS A 104 20.90 33.55 -12.21
N TYR A 105 21.51 34.17 -13.23
CA TYR A 105 20.90 34.46 -14.52
C TYR A 105 21.30 33.48 -15.62
N CYS A 106 22.02 32.38 -15.30
CA CYS A 106 22.39 31.37 -16.27
C CYS A 106 21.16 30.73 -16.92
N THR A 107 21.21 30.57 -18.23
CA THR A 107 20.17 29.82 -18.96
C THR A 107 20.36 28.32 -18.82
N PRO A 108 19.31 27.49 -19.06
CA PRO A 108 19.46 26.03 -19.07
C PRO A 108 20.55 25.56 -20.01
N GLU A 109 20.68 26.14 -21.18
CA GLU A 109 21.68 25.81 -22.20
C GLU A 109 23.10 26.10 -21.72
N GLU A 110 23.33 27.24 -21.03
CA GLU A 110 24.62 27.58 -20.42
C GLU A 110 24.99 26.59 -19.32
N LEU A 111 24.02 26.20 -18.49
CA LEU A 111 24.24 25.23 -17.42
C LEU A 111 24.53 23.82 -17.95
N ASP A 112 23.83 23.41 -19.01
CA ASP A 112 24.05 22.12 -19.66
C ASP A 112 25.42 22.05 -20.32
N ALA A 113 25.88 23.15 -20.94
CA ALA A 113 27.22 23.25 -21.55
C ALA A 113 28.32 23.09 -20.49
N VAL A 114 28.18 23.75 -19.33
CA VAL A 114 29.13 23.61 -18.22
C VAL A 114 29.13 22.18 -17.66
N ARG A 115 27.96 21.57 -17.50
CA ARG A 115 27.80 20.21 -17.04
C ARG A 115 28.48 19.22 -18.00
N GLN A 116 28.27 19.36 -19.30
CA GLN A 116 28.86 18.47 -20.30
C GLN A 116 30.39 18.60 -20.32
N ASP A 117 30.92 19.80 -20.27
CA ASP A 117 32.36 20.05 -20.21
C ASP A 117 33.01 19.40 -18.97
N GLN A 118 32.36 19.49 -17.80
CA GLN A 118 32.82 18.81 -16.57
C GLN A 118 32.78 17.29 -16.71
N MET A 119 31.74 16.71 -17.30
CA MET A 119 31.63 15.28 -17.55
C MET A 119 32.69 14.80 -18.53
N ASP A 120 32.98 15.55 -19.59
CA ASP A 120 34.01 15.22 -20.58
C ASP A 120 35.42 15.20 -19.95
N ARG A 121 35.63 15.99 -18.90
CA ARG A 121 36.86 16.00 -18.11
C ARG A 121 36.88 14.94 -17.00
N GLY A 122 35.81 14.15 -16.83
CA GLY A 122 35.69 13.15 -15.77
C GLY A 122 35.43 13.74 -14.38
N GLU A 123 34.97 14.98 -14.30
CA GLU A 123 34.63 15.66 -13.06
C GLU A 123 33.16 15.41 -12.68
N THR A 124 32.85 15.46 -11.39
CA THR A 124 31.45 15.41 -10.93
C THR A 124 30.79 16.76 -11.25
N PRO A 125 29.69 16.77 -12.03
CA PRO A 125 29.03 18.00 -12.41
C PRO A 125 28.52 18.80 -11.20
N LYS A 126 28.88 20.08 -11.15
CA LYS A 126 28.36 21.05 -10.17
C LYS A 126 28.31 22.44 -10.80
N TYR A 127 27.57 23.35 -10.18
CA TYR A 127 27.54 24.74 -10.62
C TYR A 127 28.94 25.37 -10.48
N ASN A 128 29.36 26.10 -11.50
CA ASN A 128 30.70 26.68 -11.62
C ASN A 128 30.87 28.04 -10.93
N GLY A 129 29.81 28.58 -10.28
CA GLY A 129 29.86 29.87 -9.60
C GLY A 129 29.77 31.10 -10.55
N HIS A 130 29.41 30.95 -11.82
CA HIS A 130 29.42 32.03 -12.84
C HIS A 130 28.75 33.32 -12.36
N CYS A 131 27.61 33.24 -11.68
CA CYS A 131 26.89 34.43 -11.19
C CYS A 131 27.21 34.79 -9.74
N GLU A 132 28.14 34.09 -9.07
CA GLU A 132 28.44 34.30 -7.65
C GLU A 132 28.93 35.72 -7.35
N HIS A 133 29.67 36.31 -8.27
CA HIS A 133 30.25 37.65 -8.16
C HIS A 133 29.97 38.50 -9.41
N LEU A 134 28.71 38.48 -9.85
CA LEU A 134 28.27 39.20 -11.03
C LEU A 134 28.32 40.73 -10.80
N ASP A 135 28.98 41.44 -11.71
CA ASP A 135 28.98 42.91 -11.68
C ASP A 135 27.63 43.49 -12.12
N GLU A 136 27.35 44.72 -11.70
CA GLU A 136 26.08 45.39 -11.99
C GLU A 136 25.84 45.61 -13.49
N GLU A 137 26.91 45.81 -14.30
CA GLU A 137 26.79 45.98 -15.75
C GLU A 137 26.33 44.69 -16.43
N THR A 138 26.96 43.56 -16.08
CA THR A 138 26.57 42.23 -16.60
C THR A 138 25.18 41.83 -16.12
N LYS A 139 24.84 42.13 -14.87
CA LYS A 139 23.49 41.91 -14.34
C LYS A 139 22.44 42.70 -15.11
N ALA A 140 22.69 44.00 -15.32
CA ALA A 140 21.79 44.86 -16.11
C ALA A 140 21.59 44.35 -17.54
N LYS A 141 22.65 43.84 -18.18
CA LYS A 141 22.60 43.21 -19.52
C LYS A 141 21.68 41.99 -19.50
N TYR A 142 21.83 41.07 -18.54
CA TYR A 142 20.97 39.87 -18.48
C TYR A 142 19.50 40.22 -18.22
N ILE A 143 19.23 41.23 -17.39
CA ILE A 143 17.88 41.74 -17.17
C ILE A 143 17.30 42.32 -18.47
N ALA A 144 18.11 43.12 -19.22
CA ALA A 144 17.71 43.66 -20.53
C ALA A 144 17.44 42.56 -21.58
N GLU A 145 18.11 41.43 -21.50
CA GLU A 145 17.85 40.26 -22.32
C GLU A 145 16.55 39.51 -21.91
N GLY A 146 15.87 39.96 -20.86
CA GLY A 146 14.62 39.34 -20.35
C GLY A 146 14.83 38.10 -19.46
N ARG A 147 16.06 37.86 -19.00
CA ARG A 147 16.37 36.77 -18.11
C ARG A 147 15.76 36.98 -16.72
N LYS A 148 15.11 35.98 -16.20
CA LYS A 148 14.60 35.96 -14.83
C LYS A 148 15.55 35.13 -13.96
N PRO A 149 16.00 35.65 -12.80
CA PRO A 149 16.96 34.92 -11.97
C PRO A 149 16.31 33.76 -11.24
N THR A 150 17.11 32.72 -11.05
CA THR A 150 16.92 31.76 -9.94
C THR A 150 17.72 32.25 -8.76
N ILE A 151 17.38 31.80 -7.55
CA ILE A 151 18.15 32.08 -6.34
C ILE A 151 18.96 30.85 -5.97
N ARG A 152 20.27 31.05 -5.80
CA ARG A 152 21.19 29.98 -5.37
C ARG A 152 21.67 30.24 -3.94
N LEU A 153 21.74 29.15 -3.16
CA LEU A 153 22.40 29.17 -1.86
C LEU A 153 23.92 29.10 -2.08
N ARG A 154 24.64 29.91 -1.34
CA ARG A 154 26.10 29.88 -1.26
C ARG A 154 26.53 28.79 -0.29
N VAL A 155 27.22 27.75 -0.75
CA VAL A 155 27.65 26.61 0.07
C VAL A 155 29.12 26.79 0.46
N PRO A 156 29.46 26.78 1.77
CA PRO A 156 30.85 26.88 2.21
C PRO A 156 31.72 25.76 1.62
N LEU A 157 32.92 26.12 1.14
CA LEU A 157 33.89 25.15 0.63
C LEU A 157 34.64 24.46 1.80
N ASN A 158 35.19 23.27 1.51
CA ASN A 158 36.04 22.50 2.42
C ASN A 158 35.42 22.21 3.78
N LYS A 159 34.15 21.91 3.77
CA LYS A 159 33.36 21.55 4.95
C LYS A 159 32.79 20.17 4.85
N THR A 160 32.72 19.45 5.97
CA THR A 160 32.06 18.16 6.06
C THR A 160 30.70 18.33 6.75
N TYR A 161 29.63 17.90 6.10
CA TYR A 161 28.31 17.74 6.70
C TYR A 161 28.14 16.33 7.21
N SER A 162 28.04 16.15 8.51
CA SER A 162 27.87 14.83 9.13
C SER A 162 26.72 14.81 10.13
N PHE A 163 26.08 13.67 10.24
CA PHE A 163 25.00 13.43 11.19
C PHE A 163 24.90 11.94 11.51
N ASP A 164 24.32 11.63 12.66
CA ASP A 164 24.00 10.25 13.05
C ASP A 164 22.56 9.94 12.66
N ASP A 165 22.41 9.19 11.56
CA ASP A 165 21.12 8.75 11.07
C ASP A 165 20.55 7.65 11.97
N MET A 166 19.28 7.79 12.37
CA MET A 166 18.60 6.87 13.29
C MET A 166 18.52 5.42 12.77
N VAL A 167 18.66 5.21 11.46
CA VAL A 167 18.63 3.89 10.81
C VAL A 167 19.99 3.50 10.27
N ARG A 168 20.69 4.42 9.60
CA ARG A 168 21.92 4.18 8.84
C ARG A 168 23.19 4.27 9.69
N GLY A 169 23.11 4.93 10.84
CA GLY A 169 24.25 5.29 11.66
C GLY A 169 24.97 6.54 11.13
N HIS A 170 26.27 6.65 11.35
CA HIS A 170 27.04 7.82 10.97
C HIS A 170 27.11 8.00 9.45
N VAL A 171 26.73 9.18 8.95
CA VAL A 171 26.77 9.57 7.53
C VAL A 171 27.50 10.90 7.41
N SER A 172 28.37 11.06 6.40
CA SER A 172 29.07 12.30 6.13
C SER A 172 29.16 12.58 4.63
N PHE A 173 29.17 13.88 4.29
CA PHE A 173 29.29 14.38 2.93
C PHE A 173 30.22 15.61 2.89
N GLU A 174 31.05 15.67 1.85
CA GLU A 174 31.93 16.82 1.63
C GLU A 174 31.17 17.93 0.87
N SER A 175 31.23 19.18 1.38
CA SER A 175 30.54 20.31 0.78
C SER A 175 30.99 20.64 -0.65
N ASN A 176 32.26 20.35 -0.96
CA ASN A 176 32.81 20.54 -2.32
C ASN A 176 32.08 19.71 -3.38
N GLY A 177 31.50 18.56 -3.01
CA GLY A 177 30.65 17.75 -3.85
C GLY A 177 29.20 18.25 -3.98
N VAL A 178 28.77 19.11 -3.05
CA VAL A 178 27.41 19.69 -3.07
C VAL A 178 27.37 20.89 -4.01
N GLY A 179 28.27 21.86 -3.86
CA GLY A 179 28.29 23.11 -4.61
C GLY A 179 27.09 24.01 -4.35
N ASP A 180 27.10 25.23 -4.91
CA ASP A 180 25.98 26.13 -4.83
C ASP A 180 24.79 25.58 -5.63
N PHE A 181 23.60 25.61 -5.04
CA PHE A 181 22.41 25.03 -5.64
C PHE A 181 21.20 25.97 -5.60
N VAL A 182 20.28 25.80 -6.52
CA VAL A 182 19.06 26.58 -6.59
C VAL A 182 18.17 26.29 -5.39
N ILE A 183 17.69 27.33 -4.73
CA ILE A 183 16.70 27.26 -3.64
C ILE A 183 15.34 27.81 -4.08
N VAL A 184 15.29 28.77 -5.02
CA VAL A 184 14.06 29.31 -5.59
C VAL A 184 14.20 29.37 -7.11
N LYS A 185 13.18 28.88 -7.82
CA LYS A 185 13.10 28.90 -9.28
C LYS A 185 12.81 30.31 -9.82
N SER A 186 12.99 30.52 -11.11
CA SER A 186 12.72 31.80 -11.77
C SER A 186 11.25 32.23 -11.74
N ASP A 187 10.33 31.33 -11.46
CA ASP A 187 8.90 31.60 -11.24
C ASP A 187 8.57 32.00 -9.81
N GLY A 188 9.56 32.03 -8.91
CA GLY A 188 9.40 32.36 -7.49
C GLY A 188 9.00 31.19 -6.60
N ILE A 189 8.83 29.99 -7.16
CA ILE A 189 8.46 28.78 -6.40
C ILE A 189 9.74 28.17 -5.83
N PRO A 190 9.77 27.84 -4.52
CA PRO A 190 10.93 27.20 -3.91
C PRO A 190 11.12 25.77 -4.47
N VAL A 191 12.36 25.32 -4.49
CA VAL A 191 12.67 23.92 -4.78
C VAL A 191 12.45 23.06 -3.51
N TYR A 192 12.31 21.75 -3.71
CA TYR A 192 12.05 20.78 -2.63
C TYR A 192 12.93 20.97 -1.40
N ASN A 193 14.27 21.00 -1.56
CA ASN A 193 15.20 21.09 -0.43
C ASN A 193 15.01 22.34 0.42
N PHE A 194 14.67 23.47 -0.20
CA PHE A 194 14.42 24.71 0.53
C PHE A 194 13.07 24.70 1.22
N ALA A 195 12.00 24.36 0.52
CA ALA A 195 10.67 24.32 1.08
C ALA A 195 10.57 23.35 2.28
N VAL A 196 11.15 22.14 2.18
CA VAL A 196 11.10 21.15 3.26
C VAL A 196 11.82 21.61 4.52
N VAL A 197 12.98 22.27 4.40
CA VAL A 197 13.71 22.83 5.54
C VAL A 197 12.92 23.95 6.22
N MET A 198 12.37 24.85 5.40
CA MET A 198 11.52 25.94 5.88
C MET A 198 10.36 25.40 6.71
N ASP A 199 9.64 24.44 6.15
CA ASP A 199 8.43 23.91 6.78
C ASP A 199 8.77 23.06 8.00
N ASP A 200 9.78 22.21 7.93
CA ASP A 200 10.20 21.39 9.07
C ASP A 200 10.63 22.27 10.25
N HIS A 201 11.37 23.36 10.00
CA HIS A 201 11.73 24.30 11.06
C HIS A 201 10.51 25.05 11.61
N MET A 202 9.72 25.69 10.74
CA MET A 202 8.58 26.50 11.14
C MET A 202 7.47 25.72 11.82
N MET A 203 7.35 24.43 11.50
CA MET A 203 6.39 23.51 12.13
C MET A 203 6.97 22.85 13.38
N GLY A 204 8.23 23.11 13.75
CA GLY A 204 8.88 22.55 14.93
C GLY A 204 9.13 21.06 14.85
N ILE A 205 9.39 20.53 13.65
CA ILE A 205 9.70 19.12 13.44
C ILE A 205 11.05 18.79 14.07
N THR A 206 11.07 17.81 14.96
CA THR A 206 12.26 17.38 15.69
C THR A 206 12.93 16.16 15.07
N HIS A 207 12.17 15.33 14.38
CA HIS A 207 12.65 14.08 13.75
C HIS A 207 12.07 13.97 12.33
N VAL A 208 12.96 13.76 11.35
CA VAL A 208 12.62 13.63 9.93
C VAL A 208 12.89 12.18 9.52
N ILE A 209 11.83 11.36 9.47
CA ILE A 209 11.88 9.97 9.05
C ILE A 209 11.28 9.89 7.65
N ARG A 210 12.08 9.41 6.69
CA ARG A 210 11.72 9.39 5.27
C ARG A 210 12.45 8.28 4.51
N ALA A 211 12.07 8.04 3.25
CA ALA A 211 12.73 7.05 2.41
C ALA A 211 14.20 7.38 2.14
N GLU A 212 15.05 6.36 2.03
CA GLU A 212 16.49 6.50 1.82
C GLU A 212 16.88 7.21 0.52
N GLU A 213 16.00 7.27 -0.47
CA GLU A 213 16.25 8.04 -1.70
C GLU A 213 16.42 9.55 -1.45
N HIS A 214 16.03 10.03 -0.26
CA HIS A 214 16.27 11.40 0.20
C HIS A 214 17.61 11.60 0.92
N LEU A 215 18.39 10.53 1.14
CA LEU A 215 19.68 10.62 1.85
C LEU A 215 20.64 11.61 1.18
N SER A 216 20.71 11.60 -0.15
CA SER A 216 21.53 12.53 -0.92
C SER A 216 21.05 13.98 -0.90
N ASN A 217 19.82 14.24 -0.47
CA ASN A 217 19.29 15.59 -0.27
C ASN A 217 19.73 16.19 1.08
N THR A 218 20.06 15.36 2.05
CA THR A 218 20.33 15.77 3.42
C THR A 218 21.46 16.79 3.52
N PRO A 219 22.62 16.67 2.84
CA PRO A 219 23.68 17.68 2.93
C PRO A 219 23.23 19.05 2.40
N ARG A 220 22.40 19.12 1.36
CA ARG A 220 21.83 20.39 0.88
C ARG A 220 20.92 21.01 1.92
N GLN A 221 20.10 20.21 2.58
CA GLN A 221 19.20 20.66 3.63
C GLN A 221 20.00 21.12 4.85
N MET A 222 21.06 20.43 5.26
CA MET A 222 21.96 20.86 6.34
C MET A 222 22.63 22.20 6.02
N ALA A 223 23.04 22.42 4.77
CA ALA A 223 23.60 23.73 4.34
C ALA A 223 22.57 24.85 4.48
N ILE A 224 21.29 24.60 4.21
CA ILE A 224 20.21 25.58 4.39
C ILE A 224 19.99 25.86 5.88
N TYR A 225 19.90 24.83 6.74
CA TYR A 225 19.79 24.99 8.20
C TYR A 225 20.93 25.85 8.75
N GLU A 226 22.15 25.57 8.34
CA GLU A 226 23.33 26.32 8.75
C GLU A 226 23.28 27.77 8.30
N ALA A 227 22.96 28.01 7.02
CA ALA A 227 22.86 29.39 6.47
C ALA A 227 21.83 30.23 7.24
N LEU A 228 20.76 29.62 7.72
CA LEU A 228 19.71 30.28 8.50
C LEU A 228 20.00 30.32 10.00
N GLY A 229 21.02 29.61 10.48
CA GLY A 229 21.33 29.50 11.90
C GLY A 229 20.30 28.69 12.69
N TRP A 230 19.64 27.75 12.00
CA TRP A 230 18.60 26.90 12.59
C TRP A 230 19.16 25.55 13.05
N GLU A 231 18.53 24.99 14.07
CA GLU A 231 18.87 23.66 14.58
C GLU A 231 18.46 22.58 13.57
N VAL A 232 19.38 21.65 13.28
CA VAL A 232 19.15 20.52 12.39
C VAL A 232 18.34 19.44 13.12
N PRO A 233 17.24 18.95 12.57
CA PRO A 233 16.49 17.86 13.18
C PRO A 233 17.26 16.54 13.13
N LYS A 234 16.82 15.55 13.89
CA LYS A 234 17.32 14.17 13.75
C LYS A 234 16.77 13.55 12.49
N PHE A 235 17.61 12.85 11.72
CA PHE A 235 17.21 12.16 10.50
C PHE A 235 17.15 10.66 10.69
N GLY A 236 16.20 10.01 10.02
CA GLY A 236 16.10 8.57 9.87
C GLY A 236 15.71 8.22 8.42
N HIS A 237 16.60 7.54 7.70
CA HIS A 237 16.38 7.15 6.31
C HIS A 237 16.07 5.65 6.22
N ILE A 238 14.78 5.34 5.99
CA ILE A 238 14.26 3.98 5.91
C ILE A 238 14.58 3.36 4.55
N SER A 239 14.87 2.07 4.54
CA SER A 239 15.22 1.32 3.33
C SER A 239 14.08 1.28 2.31
N LEU A 240 14.42 1.05 1.04
CA LEU A 240 13.44 0.87 -0.04
C LEU A 240 12.64 -0.43 0.10
N ILE A 241 11.49 -0.46 -0.56
CA ILE A 241 10.71 -1.68 -0.81
C ILE A 241 11.04 -2.16 -2.23
N LEU A 242 11.49 -3.40 -2.34
CA LEU A 242 11.79 -4.06 -3.60
C LEU A 242 10.75 -5.13 -3.92
N GLY A 243 10.56 -5.41 -5.20
CA GLY A 243 9.82 -6.60 -5.65
C GLY A 243 10.68 -7.87 -5.49
N LYS A 244 10.09 -9.04 -5.78
CA LYS A 244 10.80 -10.34 -5.77
C LYS A 244 11.98 -10.39 -6.78
N ASP A 245 12.00 -9.49 -7.76
CA ASP A 245 13.11 -9.32 -8.74
C ASP A 245 14.23 -8.39 -8.22
N TYR A 246 14.18 -8.01 -6.96
CA TYR A 246 15.13 -7.08 -6.31
C TYR A 246 15.20 -5.69 -6.97
N LYS A 247 14.18 -5.30 -7.72
CA LYS A 247 14.05 -3.94 -8.27
C LYS A 247 13.01 -3.16 -7.49
N LYS A 248 13.14 -1.82 -7.51
CA LYS A 248 12.17 -0.94 -6.85
C LYS A 248 10.75 -1.32 -7.24
N MET A 249 9.89 -1.47 -6.24
CA MET A 249 8.50 -1.89 -6.44
C MET A 249 7.75 -0.93 -7.37
N SER A 250 7.05 -1.48 -8.34
CA SER A 250 6.32 -0.75 -9.38
C SER A 250 5.09 -1.53 -9.84
N LYS A 251 4.23 -0.92 -10.65
CA LYS A 251 2.98 -1.52 -11.18
C LYS A 251 3.14 -2.92 -11.80
N ARG A 252 4.32 -3.26 -12.34
CA ARG A 252 4.58 -4.60 -12.88
C ARG A 252 4.61 -5.73 -11.82
N HIS A 253 4.70 -5.37 -10.55
CA HIS A 253 4.69 -6.30 -9.43
C HIS A 253 3.30 -6.52 -8.83
N GLY A 254 2.24 -5.97 -9.45
CA GLY A 254 0.86 -6.04 -9.00
C GLY A 254 0.37 -4.73 -8.39
N ALA A 255 -0.53 -4.83 -7.41
CA ALA A 255 -1.06 -3.67 -6.70
C ALA A 255 0.06 -2.94 -5.93
N THR A 256 0.11 -1.62 -6.05
CA THR A 256 1.14 -0.78 -5.42
C THR A 256 0.58 0.36 -4.60
N SER A 257 -0.70 0.67 -4.74
CA SER A 257 -1.37 1.72 -3.97
C SER A 257 -2.25 1.15 -2.86
N VAL A 258 -2.42 1.90 -1.79
CA VAL A 258 -3.31 1.54 -0.67
C VAL A 258 -4.74 1.32 -1.17
N GLU A 259 -5.22 2.18 -2.06
CA GLU A 259 -6.57 2.09 -2.63
C GLU A 259 -6.79 0.76 -3.40
N GLN A 260 -5.79 0.28 -4.14
CA GLN A 260 -5.89 -0.99 -4.84
C GLN A 260 -6.04 -2.17 -3.86
N TYR A 261 -5.29 -2.18 -2.74
CA TYR A 261 -5.44 -3.22 -1.72
C TYR A 261 -6.81 -3.16 -1.04
N LYS A 262 -7.29 -1.95 -0.73
CA LYS A 262 -8.64 -1.75 -0.22
C LYS A 262 -9.71 -2.28 -1.18
N GLN A 263 -9.59 -1.94 -2.47
CA GLN A 263 -10.49 -2.41 -3.52
C GLN A 263 -10.46 -3.93 -3.71
N LEU A 264 -9.33 -4.58 -3.48
CA LEU A 264 -9.23 -6.05 -3.50
C LEU A 264 -9.82 -6.72 -2.27
N GLY A 265 -10.21 -5.98 -1.25
CA GLY A 265 -10.79 -6.51 -0.03
C GLY A 265 -9.74 -7.00 0.98
N TYR A 266 -8.57 -6.37 1.03
CA TYR A 266 -7.67 -6.49 2.17
C TYR A 266 -8.18 -5.64 3.34
N LEU A 267 -7.90 -6.11 4.56
CA LEU A 267 -8.28 -5.41 5.78
C LEU A 267 -7.20 -4.37 6.16
N PRO A 268 -7.60 -3.20 6.65
CA PRO A 268 -6.63 -2.15 7.02
C PRO A 268 -5.68 -2.61 8.12
N GLU A 269 -6.15 -3.35 9.12
CA GLU A 269 -5.34 -3.89 10.21
C GLU A 269 -4.25 -4.84 9.69
N ALA A 270 -4.59 -5.67 8.73
CA ALA A 270 -3.65 -6.60 8.11
C ALA A 270 -2.60 -5.87 7.28
N LEU A 271 -3.01 -4.87 6.51
CA LEU A 271 -2.07 -4.07 5.71
C LEU A 271 -1.12 -3.26 6.62
N VAL A 272 -1.61 -2.67 7.69
CA VAL A 272 -0.79 -1.98 8.70
C VAL A 272 0.22 -2.94 9.34
N ASN A 273 -0.23 -4.11 9.78
CA ASN A 273 0.63 -5.14 10.36
C ASN A 273 1.72 -5.58 9.38
N PHE A 274 1.35 -5.86 8.13
CA PHE A 274 2.29 -6.25 7.08
C PHE A 274 3.31 -5.14 6.77
N LEU A 275 2.87 -3.89 6.59
CA LEU A 275 3.74 -2.76 6.31
C LEU A 275 4.72 -2.48 7.46
N ALA A 276 4.30 -2.68 8.71
CA ALA A 276 5.18 -2.57 9.87
C ALA A 276 6.33 -3.58 9.80
N LEU A 277 6.03 -4.84 9.48
CA LEU A 277 7.04 -5.91 9.36
C LEU A 277 7.91 -5.77 8.10
N LEU A 278 7.56 -4.90 7.20
CA LEU A 278 8.31 -4.66 5.98
C LEU A 278 9.50 -3.71 6.24
N GLY A 279 10.54 -4.24 6.83
CA GLY A 279 11.77 -3.52 7.19
C GLY A 279 11.90 -3.16 8.68
N TRP A 280 10.98 -3.62 9.51
CA TRP A 280 11.11 -3.60 10.96
C TRP A 280 10.98 -5.01 11.51
N ALA A 281 11.77 -5.37 12.52
CA ALA A 281 11.72 -6.67 13.18
C ALA A 281 11.36 -6.50 14.66
N PRO A 282 10.28 -7.15 15.16
CA PRO A 282 9.95 -7.17 16.58
C PRO A 282 11.05 -7.87 17.41
N GLU A 283 11.03 -7.72 18.71
CA GLU A 283 11.98 -8.41 19.60
C GLU A 283 11.72 -9.91 19.71
N GLY A 284 10.45 -10.32 19.61
CA GLY A 284 10.00 -11.71 19.65
C GLY A 284 9.80 -12.32 18.26
N GLU A 285 9.06 -13.45 18.25
CA GLU A 285 8.70 -14.19 17.03
C GLU A 285 7.25 -13.89 16.58
N GLU A 286 6.57 -12.96 17.27
CA GLU A 286 5.22 -12.55 16.90
C GLU A 286 5.18 -11.94 15.51
N GLU A 287 4.14 -12.32 14.76
CA GLU A 287 3.87 -11.79 13.42
C GLU A 287 2.56 -10.98 13.36
N PHE A 288 1.66 -11.20 14.30
CA PHE A 288 0.33 -10.60 14.33
C PHE A 288 0.25 -9.61 15.47
N PHE A 289 -0.05 -8.34 15.10
CA PHE A 289 -0.11 -7.24 16.04
C PHE A 289 -1.37 -6.43 15.82
N THR A 290 -2.09 -6.18 16.88
CA THR A 290 -3.04 -5.06 16.89
C THR A 290 -2.29 -3.74 16.75
N GLN A 291 -2.99 -2.67 16.43
CA GLN A 291 -2.37 -1.35 16.31
C GLN A 291 -1.74 -0.88 17.62
N ASP A 292 -2.37 -1.17 18.77
CA ASP A 292 -1.83 -0.84 20.10
C ASP A 292 -0.57 -1.64 20.41
N GLU A 293 -0.54 -2.92 20.08
CA GLU A 293 0.65 -3.77 20.24
C GLU A 293 1.79 -3.30 19.35
N LEU A 294 1.51 -2.87 18.10
CA LEU A 294 2.52 -2.25 17.22
C LEU A 294 3.11 -0.99 17.84
N ILE A 295 2.28 -0.11 18.39
CA ILE A 295 2.74 1.11 19.06
C ILE A 295 3.68 0.77 20.22
N GLN A 296 3.35 -0.24 21.03
CA GLN A 296 4.18 -0.64 22.15
C GLN A 296 5.49 -1.30 21.71
N ALA A 297 5.44 -2.16 20.70
CA ALA A 297 6.58 -2.95 20.24
C ALA A 297 7.55 -2.14 19.36
N PHE A 298 7.05 -1.16 18.60
CA PHE A 298 7.86 -0.42 17.62
C PHE A 298 9.09 0.24 18.21
N SER A 299 10.23 0.13 17.52
CA SER A 299 11.48 0.78 17.86
C SER A 299 12.27 1.12 16.60
N MET A 300 12.79 2.34 16.53
CA MET A 300 13.64 2.79 15.43
C MET A 300 14.93 1.99 15.32
N ASP A 301 15.47 1.52 16.43
CA ASP A 301 16.73 0.75 16.47
C ASP A 301 16.62 -0.61 15.77
N ARG A 302 15.40 -1.09 15.56
CA ARG A 302 15.14 -2.38 14.91
C ARG A 302 14.71 -2.24 13.44
N LEU A 303 14.83 -1.05 12.87
CA LEU A 303 14.67 -0.84 11.43
C LEU A 303 15.86 -1.39 10.65
N ALA A 304 15.57 -2.15 9.61
CA ALA A 304 16.58 -2.75 8.76
C ALA A 304 17.26 -1.70 7.85
N LYS A 305 18.58 -1.77 7.76
CA LYS A 305 19.37 -0.96 6.81
C LYS A 305 19.22 -1.42 5.37
N ASN A 306 19.04 -2.72 5.18
CA ASN A 306 18.87 -3.31 3.85
C ASN A 306 17.45 -3.14 3.34
N PRO A 307 17.26 -3.08 2.01
CA PRO A 307 15.94 -3.04 1.41
C PRO A 307 15.08 -4.22 1.84
N ALA A 308 13.79 -3.96 2.01
CA ALA A 308 12.80 -4.98 2.31
C ALA A 308 12.18 -5.51 1.01
N VAL A 309 12.04 -6.83 0.89
CA VAL A 309 11.38 -7.45 -0.26
C VAL A 309 9.90 -7.63 0.03
N PHE A 310 9.05 -7.09 -0.85
CA PHE A 310 7.61 -7.26 -0.78
C PHE A 310 7.24 -8.70 -1.13
N ASP A 311 6.56 -9.37 -0.22
CA ASP A 311 6.06 -10.73 -0.40
C ASP A 311 4.54 -10.76 -0.27
N ILE A 312 3.86 -10.97 -1.39
CA ILE A 312 2.38 -11.04 -1.45
C ILE A 312 1.84 -12.25 -0.66
N ASP A 313 2.59 -13.35 -0.63
CA ASP A 313 2.15 -14.55 0.10
C ASP A 313 2.16 -14.28 1.60
N LYS A 314 3.13 -13.50 2.09
CA LYS A 314 3.17 -13.04 3.48
C LYS A 314 2.01 -12.08 3.80
N LEU A 315 1.70 -11.14 2.90
CA LEU A 315 0.53 -10.27 3.07
C LEU A 315 -0.77 -11.09 3.10
N ASN A 316 -0.93 -12.05 2.20
CA ASN A 316 -2.09 -12.94 2.16
C ASN A 316 -2.21 -13.75 3.46
N HIS A 317 -1.12 -14.29 3.97
CA HIS A 317 -1.08 -14.99 5.24
C HIS A 317 -1.54 -14.11 6.42
N ILE A 318 -1.03 -12.90 6.50
CA ILE A 318 -1.42 -11.94 7.54
C ILE A 318 -2.90 -11.56 7.38
N ASN A 319 -3.34 -11.25 6.17
CA ASN A 319 -4.74 -10.86 5.94
C ASN A 319 -5.70 -12.00 6.27
N PHE A 320 -5.36 -13.24 5.91
CA PHE A 320 -6.13 -14.43 6.25
C PHE A 320 -6.30 -14.58 7.77
N HIS A 321 -5.25 -14.32 8.56
CA HIS A 321 -5.33 -14.34 10.02
C HIS A 321 -6.40 -13.37 10.54
N TYR A 322 -6.44 -12.14 10.03
CA TYR A 322 -7.44 -11.15 10.45
C TYR A 322 -8.84 -11.48 9.94
N MET A 323 -8.95 -12.01 8.72
CA MET A 323 -10.24 -12.38 8.14
C MET A 323 -10.98 -13.46 8.94
N LYS A 324 -10.25 -14.36 9.62
CA LYS A 324 -10.86 -15.38 10.48
C LYS A 324 -11.70 -14.80 11.62
N ASN A 325 -11.40 -13.59 12.04
CA ASN A 325 -12.08 -12.92 13.15
C ASN A 325 -13.30 -12.11 12.71
N LEU A 326 -13.55 -11.98 11.40
CA LEU A 326 -14.73 -11.30 10.89
C LEU A 326 -16.00 -12.11 11.20
N SER A 327 -17.07 -11.43 11.54
CA SER A 327 -18.41 -12.03 11.55
C SER A 327 -18.82 -12.44 10.13
N ASP A 328 -19.84 -13.28 10.00
CA ASP A 328 -20.36 -13.67 8.69
C ASP A 328 -20.90 -12.45 7.91
N GLU A 329 -21.49 -11.48 8.62
CA GLU A 329 -21.99 -10.24 8.05
C GLU A 329 -20.85 -9.36 7.54
N GLU A 330 -19.77 -9.18 8.31
CA GLU A 330 -18.59 -8.42 7.88
C GLU A 330 -17.90 -9.06 6.67
N LEU A 331 -17.78 -10.39 6.66
CA LEU A 331 -17.22 -11.13 5.54
C LEU A 331 -18.09 -11.00 4.29
N PHE A 332 -19.42 -11.10 4.43
CA PHE A 332 -20.37 -10.85 3.35
C PHE A 332 -20.18 -9.45 2.75
N HIS A 333 -20.11 -8.40 3.58
CA HIS A 333 -19.90 -7.05 3.10
C HIS A 333 -18.55 -6.85 2.42
N LEU A 334 -17.50 -7.54 2.88
CA LEU A 334 -16.18 -7.52 2.24
C LEU A 334 -16.19 -8.15 0.84
N CYS A 335 -16.94 -9.24 0.66
CA CYS A 335 -17.02 -9.98 -0.61
C CYS A 335 -18.06 -9.42 -1.59
N LEU A 336 -19.09 -8.74 -1.09
CA LEU A 336 -20.24 -8.30 -1.87
C LEU A 336 -19.90 -7.50 -3.15
N PRO A 337 -18.97 -6.52 -3.13
CA PRO A 337 -18.60 -5.79 -4.35
C PRO A 337 -18.09 -6.73 -5.46
N HIS A 338 -17.35 -7.75 -5.08
CA HIS A 338 -16.76 -8.72 -6.00
C HIS A 338 -17.80 -9.73 -6.55
N LEU A 339 -18.80 -10.06 -5.74
CA LEU A 339 -19.92 -10.90 -6.16
C LEU A 339 -20.85 -10.16 -7.13
N LYS A 340 -21.01 -8.84 -6.96
CA LYS A 340 -21.72 -7.98 -7.92
C LYS A 340 -20.97 -7.87 -9.24
N GLU A 341 -19.64 -7.70 -9.19
CA GLU A 341 -18.78 -7.59 -10.37
C GLU A 341 -18.92 -8.80 -11.32
N VAL A 342 -19.05 -10.01 -10.78
CA VAL A 342 -19.24 -11.24 -11.57
C VAL A 342 -20.70 -11.57 -11.84
N GLY A 343 -21.64 -10.72 -11.44
CA GLY A 343 -23.08 -10.88 -11.72
C GLY A 343 -23.78 -11.94 -10.86
N LEU A 344 -23.16 -12.40 -9.77
CA LEU A 344 -23.78 -13.36 -8.85
C LEU A 344 -24.70 -12.67 -7.83
N ALA A 345 -24.36 -11.48 -7.41
CA ALA A 345 -25.18 -10.67 -6.52
C ALA A 345 -25.92 -9.59 -7.34
N PRO A 346 -27.26 -9.47 -7.21
CA PRO A 346 -28.02 -8.40 -7.86
C PRO A 346 -27.73 -7.02 -7.20
N ASP A 347 -28.04 -5.94 -7.92
CA ASP A 347 -27.88 -4.58 -7.39
C ASP A 347 -28.73 -4.31 -6.15
N SER A 348 -29.94 -4.84 -6.15
CA SER A 348 -30.89 -4.74 -5.03
C SER A 348 -31.07 -6.12 -4.39
N LEU A 349 -30.73 -6.24 -3.11
CA LEU A 349 -30.76 -7.49 -2.36
C LEU A 349 -32.06 -7.57 -1.52
N ASN A 350 -32.74 -8.71 -1.59
CA ASN A 350 -33.75 -9.08 -0.61
C ASN A 350 -33.13 -9.94 0.50
N GLN A 351 -33.91 -10.33 1.53
CA GLN A 351 -33.38 -11.11 2.64
C GLN A 351 -32.87 -12.48 2.22
N ALA A 352 -33.54 -13.14 1.27
CA ALA A 352 -33.11 -14.46 0.79
C ALA A 352 -31.77 -14.38 0.03
N ASP A 353 -31.56 -13.30 -0.74
CA ASP A 353 -30.27 -13.03 -1.40
C ASP A 353 -29.16 -12.84 -0.37
N ILE A 354 -29.44 -12.04 0.68
CA ILE A 354 -28.48 -11.79 1.76
C ILE A 354 -28.13 -13.10 2.48
N ASP A 355 -29.11 -13.90 2.84
CA ASP A 355 -28.90 -15.18 3.55
C ASP A 355 -28.07 -16.16 2.70
N TRP A 356 -28.36 -16.26 1.40
CA TRP A 356 -27.64 -17.13 0.47
C TRP A 356 -26.20 -16.64 0.26
N LEU A 357 -25.99 -15.33 0.02
CA LEU A 357 -24.67 -14.76 -0.18
C LEU A 357 -23.82 -14.81 1.10
N THR A 358 -24.42 -14.63 2.26
CA THR A 358 -23.74 -14.78 3.55
C THR A 358 -23.28 -16.23 3.75
N LEU A 359 -24.15 -17.21 3.46
CA LEU A 359 -23.77 -18.63 3.52
C LEU A 359 -22.65 -18.95 2.52
N LEU A 360 -22.69 -18.39 1.31
CA LEU A 360 -21.62 -18.53 0.31
C LEU A 360 -20.29 -18.03 0.86
N CYS A 361 -20.23 -16.80 1.36
CA CYS A 361 -19.02 -16.21 1.89
C CYS A 361 -18.47 -16.99 3.08
N SER A 362 -19.32 -17.37 4.04
CA SER A 362 -18.90 -18.14 5.22
C SER A 362 -18.42 -19.54 4.84
N THR A 363 -19.01 -20.17 3.82
CA THR A 363 -18.59 -21.48 3.31
C THR A 363 -17.17 -21.46 2.76
N PHE A 364 -16.77 -20.35 2.10
CA PHE A 364 -15.44 -20.19 1.52
C PHE A 364 -14.47 -19.40 2.40
N ARG A 365 -14.82 -19.07 3.63
CA ARG A 365 -13.97 -18.30 4.58
C ARG A 365 -12.53 -18.80 4.66
N ASP A 366 -12.35 -20.11 4.79
CA ASP A 366 -11.04 -20.75 4.92
C ASP A 366 -10.32 -20.96 3.58
N HIS A 367 -10.93 -20.58 2.48
CA HIS A 367 -10.40 -20.76 1.13
C HIS A 367 -10.00 -19.42 0.45
N ILE A 368 -10.22 -18.31 1.10
CA ILE A 368 -9.89 -16.98 0.58
C ILE A 368 -9.00 -16.22 1.55
N SER A 369 -8.02 -15.51 1.04
CA SER A 369 -7.09 -14.68 1.82
C SER A 369 -7.43 -13.19 1.76
N TYR A 370 -8.29 -12.76 0.84
CA TYR A 370 -8.83 -11.40 0.69
C TYR A 370 -10.15 -11.44 -0.10
N GLY A 371 -10.95 -10.39 0.02
CA GLY A 371 -12.34 -10.39 -0.47
C GLY A 371 -12.51 -10.76 -1.94
N ALA A 372 -11.66 -10.25 -2.84
CA ALA A 372 -11.78 -10.51 -4.27
C ALA A 372 -11.55 -11.98 -4.69
N GLN A 373 -10.88 -12.78 -3.86
CA GLN A 373 -10.68 -14.20 -4.15
C GLN A 373 -11.99 -14.99 -4.15
N ILE A 374 -13.05 -14.48 -3.57
CA ILE A 374 -14.36 -15.14 -3.64
C ILE A 374 -14.79 -15.40 -5.09
N LYS A 375 -14.34 -14.57 -6.05
CA LYS A 375 -14.64 -14.72 -7.47
C LYS A 375 -14.12 -16.05 -8.07
N GLU A 376 -13.06 -16.61 -7.49
CA GLU A 376 -12.45 -17.87 -7.94
C GLU A 376 -13.34 -19.08 -7.64
N HIS A 377 -14.28 -18.92 -6.70
CA HIS A 377 -15.14 -19.98 -6.18
C HIS A 377 -16.58 -19.94 -6.69
N VAL A 378 -16.99 -18.86 -7.37
CA VAL A 378 -18.39 -18.67 -7.79
C VAL A 378 -18.79 -19.48 -9.01
N GLY A 379 -17.84 -19.91 -9.85
CA GLY A 379 -18.10 -20.66 -11.07
C GLY A 379 -18.94 -21.92 -10.84
N LEU A 380 -18.77 -22.57 -9.71
CA LEU A 380 -19.54 -23.73 -9.28
C LEU A 380 -21.06 -23.46 -9.25
N PHE A 381 -21.46 -22.24 -8.92
CA PHE A 381 -22.86 -21.85 -8.73
C PHE A 381 -23.50 -21.20 -9.95
N MET A 382 -22.69 -20.76 -10.94
CA MET A 382 -23.19 -20.01 -12.10
C MET A 382 -23.72 -20.91 -13.24
N GLY A 383 -23.20 -22.13 -13.36
CA GLY A 383 -23.57 -23.07 -14.41
C GLY A 383 -24.39 -24.27 -13.92
N GLU A 384 -25.05 -24.95 -14.83
CA GLU A 384 -25.74 -26.23 -14.56
C GLU A 384 -24.82 -27.43 -14.76
N THR A 385 -23.87 -27.31 -15.67
CA THR A 385 -22.93 -28.40 -16.04
C THR A 385 -21.78 -28.48 -15.06
N VAL A 386 -21.42 -29.69 -14.67
CA VAL A 386 -20.23 -30.00 -13.89
C VAL A 386 -19.08 -30.31 -14.84
N PHE A 387 -17.90 -29.75 -14.53
CA PHE A 387 -16.65 -30.08 -15.20
C PHE A 387 -15.73 -30.73 -14.18
N LEU A 388 -15.03 -31.78 -14.56
CA LEU A 388 -14.02 -32.39 -13.70
C LEU A 388 -12.81 -31.47 -13.59
N GLU A 389 -12.22 -31.39 -12.39
CA GLU A 389 -11.02 -30.61 -12.11
C GLU A 389 -9.87 -31.06 -13.02
N GLU A 390 -9.27 -30.11 -13.72
CA GLU A 390 -8.19 -30.34 -14.69
C GLU A 390 -6.97 -30.98 -14.02
N GLY A 391 -6.43 -32.02 -14.61
CA GLY A 391 -5.28 -32.76 -14.09
C GLY A 391 -5.62 -33.86 -13.05
N HIS A 392 -6.90 -33.99 -12.66
CA HIS A 392 -7.41 -34.98 -11.69
C HIS A 392 -8.54 -35.85 -12.28
N GLU A 393 -8.81 -35.74 -13.57
CA GLU A 393 -9.98 -36.37 -14.23
C GLU A 393 -10.04 -37.89 -14.03
N GLU A 394 -8.89 -38.58 -14.10
CA GLU A 394 -8.82 -40.03 -13.92
C GLU A 394 -9.23 -40.46 -12.51
N GLU A 395 -8.75 -39.76 -11.48
CA GLU A 395 -9.06 -40.02 -10.08
C GLU A 395 -10.53 -39.74 -9.80
N LEU A 396 -11.06 -38.64 -10.33
CA LEU A 396 -12.45 -38.23 -10.18
C LEU A 396 -13.40 -39.24 -10.85
N ARG A 397 -13.06 -39.71 -12.03
CA ARG A 397 -13.81 -40.77 -12.74
C ARG A 397 -13.74 -42.09 -11.98
N ALA A 398 -12.60 -42.43 -11.38
CA ALA A 398 -12.49 -43.63 -10.57
C ALA A 398 -13.48 -43.62 -9.38
N VAL A 399 -13.67 -42.47 -8.73
CA VAL A 399 -14.65 -42.31 -7.65
C VAL A 399 -16.08 -42.54 -8.13
N LEU A 400 -16.45 -41.98 -9.30
CA LEU A 400 -17.80 -42.13 -9.86
C LEU A 400 -18.06 -43.54 -10.45
N ASN A 401 -17.03 -44.27 -10.86
CA ASN A 401 -17.08 -45.60 -11.38
C ASN A 401 -16.93 -46.70 -10.32
N GLU A 402 -16.76 -46.38 -9.05
CA GLU A 402 -16.78 -47.34 -7.95
C GLU A 402 -18.15 -48.11 -7.96
N GLU A 403 -18.12 -49.41 -7.68
CA GLU A 403 -19.29 -50.26 -7.69
C GLU A 403 -20.43 -49.72 -6.81
N THR A 404 -20.09 -49.06 -5.69
CA THR A 404 -21.05 -48.51 -4.72
C THR A 404 -21.59 -47.12 -5.13
N ALA A 405 -20.94 -46.41 -6.02
CA ALA A 405 -21.28 -45.02 -6.34
C ALA A 405 -22.70 -44.88 -6.94
N PRO A 406 -23.18 -45.70 -7.89
CA PRO A 406 -24.55 -45.59 -8.41
C PRO A 406 -25.61 -45.74 -7.33
N THR A 407 -25.39 -46.64 -6.35
CA THR A 407 -26.32 -46.89 -5.23
C THR A 407 -26.39 -45.65 -4.34
N VAL A 408 -25.25 -45.06 -3.99
CA VAL A 408 -25.18 -43.85 -3.12
C VAL A 408 -25.83 -42.67 -3.83
N LEU A 409 -25.47 -42.43 -5.10
CA LEU A 409 -25.99 -41.29 -5.87
C LEU A 409 -27.49 -41.41 -6.11
N GLY A 410 -28.01 -42.63 -6.37
CA GLY A 410 -29.44 -42.91 -6.52
C GLY A 410 -30.21 -42.67 -5.21
N ALA A 411 -29.70 -43.20 -4.08
CA ALA A 411 -30.31 -42.97 -2.77
C ALA A 411 -30.31 -41.48 -2.37
N PHE A 412 -29.20 -40.80 -2.60
CA PHE A 412 -29.10 -39.35 -2.28
C PHE A 412 -30.02 -38.52 -3.17
N ARG A 413 -30.07 -38.82 -4.48
CA ARG A 413 -30.96 -38.16 -5.44
C ARG A 413 -32.43 -38.31 -5.04
N ASN A 414 -32.86 -39.51 -4.67
CA ASN A 414 -34.25 -39.79 -4.28
C ASN A 414 -34.59 -39.07 -2.95
N ALA A 415 -33.71 -39.15 -1.95
CA ALA A 415 -33.92 -38.48 -0.71
C ALA A 415 -33.99 -36.94 -0.85
N LEU A 416 -33.13 -36.38 -1.71
CA LEU A 416 -33.11 -34.94 -1.99
C LEU A 416 -34.41 -34.50 -2.71
N ALA A 417 -34.95 -35.32 -3.60
CA ALA A 417 -36.18 -35.03 -4.33
C ALA A 417 -37.41 -34.86 -3.43
N GLU A 418 -37.46 -35.58 -2.29
CA GLU A 418 -38.55 -35.51 -1.34
C GLU A 418 -38.48 -34.33 -0.32
N LEU A 419 -37.39 -33.57 -0.34
CA LEU A 419 -37.22 -32.45 0.60
C LEU A 419 -38.06 -31.23 0.18
N ASP A 420 -38.79 -30.65 1.10
CA ASP A 420 -39.51 -29.39 0.90
C ASP A 420 -38.59 -28.20 1.08
N GLU A 421 -37.61 -28.29 1.97
CA GLU A 421 -36.67 -27.25 2.30
C GLU A 421 -35.24 -27.79 2.29
N ILE A 422 -34.28 -26.99 1.82
CA ILE A 422 -32.85 -27.33 1.80
C ILE A 422 -32.09 -26.33 2.66
N THR A 423 -31.63 -26.83 3.81
CA THR A 423 -30.69 -26.13 4.71
C THR A 423 -29.50 -27.04 4.98
N PRO A 424 -28.36 -26.52 5.48
CA PRO A 424 -27.20 -27.35 5.78
C PRO A 424 -27.50 -28.48 6.76
N ASP A 425 -28.35 -28.25 7.75
CA ASP A 425 -28.76 -29.28 8.72
C ASP A 425 -29.66 -30.35 8.09
N VAL A 426 -30.60 -29.95 7.24
CA VAL A 426 -31.45 -30.89 6.49
C VAL A 426 -30.60 -31.76 5.58
N VAL A 427 -29.68 -31.17 4.82
CA VAL A 427 -28.75 -31.91 3.95
C VAL A 427 -27.90 -32.89 4.73
N LYS A 428 -27.37 -32.47 5.88
CA LYS A 428 -26.57 -33.30 6.78
C LYS A 428 -27.39 -34.52 7.28
N ALA A 429 -28.66 -34.30 7.66
CA ALA A 429 -29.56 -35.36 8.05
C ALA A 429 -29.87 -36.33 6.89
N THR A 430 -30.05 -35.78 5.67
CA THR A 430 -30.29 -36.56 4.45
C THR A 430 -29.09 -37.46 4.11
N ILE A 431 -27.86 -36.91 4.14
CA ILE A 431 -26.65 -37.74 3.93
C ILE A 431 -26.52 -38.85 4.96
N LYS A 432 -26.85 -38.58 6.24
CA LYS A 432 -26.89 -39.61 7.30
C LYS A 432 -27.94 -40.71 7.03
N ALA A 433 -29.11 -40.33 6.49
CA ALA A 433 -30.13 -41.29 6.07
C ALA A 433 -29.64 -42.17 4.94
N VAL A 434 -28.99 -41.59 3.95
CA VAL A 434 -28.35 -42.35 2.81
C VAL A 434 -27.29 -43.30 3.35
N MET A 435 -26.46 -42.91 4.29
CA MET A 435 -25.47 -43.80 4.93
C MET A 435 -26.13 -45.00 5.62
N LYS A 436 -27.26 -44.79 6.26
CA LYS A 436 -28.03 -45.85 6.91
C LYS A 436 -28.70 -46.79 5.92
N GLU A 437 -29.33 -46.21 4.88
CA GLU A 437 -30.03 -46.97 3.83
C GLU A 437 -29.06 -47.86 3.04
N THR A 438 -27.92 -47.30 2.61
CA THR A 438 -26.92 -47.99 1.80
C THR A 438 -25.98 -48.88 2.62
N SER A 439 -25.97 -48.75 3.96
CA SER A 439 -25.01 -49.39 4.87
C SER A 439 -23.54 -49.01 4.57
N LEU A 440 -23.31 -47.90 3.88
CA LEU A 440 -22.01 -47.34 3.52
C LEU A 440 -21.68 -46.18 4.44
N LYS A 441 -20.36 -45.87 4.63
CA LYS A 441 -19.89 -44.78 5.52
C LYS A 441 -18.70 -44.04 4.93
N GLY A 442 -18.48 -42.84 5.50
CA GLY A 442 -17.29 -42.03 5.20
C GLY A 442 -17.14 -41.71 3.71
N LYS A 443 -15.94 -41.91 3.18
CA LYS A 443 -15.59 -41.54 1.81
C LYS A 443 -16.48 -42.20 0.74
N PHE A 444 -17.00 -43.39 1.00
CA PHE A 444 -17.87 -44.09 0.04
C PHE A 444 -19.23 -43.43 -0.17
N VAL A 445 -19.64 -42.53 0.72
CA VAL A 445 -20.86 -41.72 0.58
C VAL A 445 -20.52 -40.29 0.17
N PHE A 446 -19.60 -39.63 0.90
CA PHE A 446 -19.31 -38.21 0.66
C PHE A 446 -18.62 -37.95 -0.68
N MET A 447 -17.67 -38.82 -1.09
CA MET A 447 -16.87 -38.56 -2.29
C MET A 447 -17.70 -38.68 -3.58
N PRO A 448 -18.52 -39.73 -3.82
CA PRO A 448 -19.35 -39.75 -5.01
C PRO A 448 -20.31 -38.57 -5.12
N ILE A 449 -20.94 -38.17 -3.99
CA ILE A 449 -21.84 -37.01 -3.97
C ILE A 449 -21.06 -35.72 -4.31
N ARG A 450 -19.92 -35.52 -3.68
CA ARG A 450 -19.07 -34.33 -3.93
C ARG A 450 -18.65 -34.24 -5.38
N VAL A 451 -18.08 -35.30 -5.91
CA VAL A 451 -17.59 -35.34 -7.30
C VAL A 451 -18.72 -35.14 -8.31
N ALA A 452 -19.88 -35.80 -8.10
CA ALA A 452 -21.04 -35.64 -8.96
C ALA A 452 -21.59 -34.22 -8.99
N LEU A 453 -21.52 -33.50 -7.86
CA LEU A 453 -22.08 -32.15 -7.72
C LEU A 453 -21.07 -31.06 -8.06
N THR A 454 -19.77 -31.27 -7.82
CA THR A 454 -18.74 -30.24 -7.92
C THR A 454 -17.66 -30.52 -8.97
N GLY A 455 -17.45 -31.78 -9.36
CA GLY A 455 -16.31 -32.17 -10.19
C GLY A 455 -14.95 -32.09 -9.45
N GLN A 456 -14.94 -32.03 -8.12
CA GLN A 456 -13.75 -31.86 -7.30
C GLN A 456 -13.64 -32.91 -6.20
N MET A 457 -12.38 -33.27 -5.84
CA MET A 457 -12.10 -34.19 -4.72
C MET A 457 -12.18 -33.48 -3.37
N HIS A 458 -11.77 -32.23 -3.33
CA HIS A 458 -11.63 -31.42 -2.14
C HIS A 458 -12.46 -30.13 -2.23
N GLY A 459 -12.73 -29.49 -1.11
CA GLY A 459 -13.48 -28.25 -1.07
C GLY A 459 -14.15 -28.05 0.29
N PRO A 460 -14.95 -26.99 0.45
CA PRO A 460 -15.63 -26.65 1.68
C PRO A 460 -16.72 -27.68 2.04
N ASP A 461 -17.40 -27.45 3.15
CA ASP A 461 -18.43 -28.35 3.68
C ASP A 461 -19.48 -28.70 2.62
N LEU A 462 -19.69 -30.01 2.41
CA LEU A 462 -20.61 -30.51 1.36
C LEU A 462 -22.07 -30.14 1.64
N ASN A 463 -22.45 -30.04 2.93
CA ASN A 463 -23.83 -29.70 3.28
C ASN A 463 -24.13 -28.24 2.83
N ASN A 464 -23.18 -27.34 3.02
CA ASN A 464 -23.30 -25.97 2.55
C ASN A 464 -23.32 -25.88 1.01
N ILE A 465 -22.45 -26.65 0.33
CA ILE A 465 -22.41 -26.70 -1.14
C ILE A 465 -23.76 -27.16 -1.72
N VAL A 466 -24.35 -28.24 -1.18
CA VAL A 466 -25.66 -28.73 -1.61
C VAL A 466 -26.76 -27.68 -1.37
N THR A 467 -26.71 -27.01 -0.22
CA THR A 467 -27.66 -25.94 0.13
C THR A 467 -27.55 -24.77 -0.86
N LEU A 468 -26.33 -24.34 -1.16
CA LEU A 468 -26.06 -23.24 -2.11
C LEU A 468 -26.42 -23.56 -3.56
N LEU A 469 -26.20 -24.81 -3.98
CA LEU A 469 -26.64 -25.27 -5.32
C LEU A 469 -28.15 -25.31 -5.44
N GLY A 470 -28.84 -25.65 -4.38
CA GLY A 470 -30.28 -25.83 -4.35
C GLY A 470 -30.75 -27.16 -4.95
N LYS A 471 -32.00 -27.52 -4.68
CA LYS A 471 -32.61 -28.80 -5.05
C LYS A 471 -32.54 -29.08 -6.57
N GLU A 472 -33.01 -28.12 -7.36
CA GLU A 472 -33.14 -28.28 -8.82
C GLU A 472 -31.80 -28.54 -9.50
N LYS A 473 -30.78 -27.73 -9.18
CA LYS A 473 -29.44 -27.83 -9.73
C LYS A 473 -28.73 -29.12 -9.27
N CYS A 474 -28.90 -29.52 -8.02
CA CYS A 474 -28.37 -30.79 -7.54
C CYS A 474 -29.00 -32.00 -8.24
N LEU A 475 -30.34 -32.04 -8.40
CA LEU A 475 -31.04 -33.10 -9.13
C LEU A 475 -30.58 -33.16 -10.58
N HIS A 476 -30.48 -32.00 -11.25
CA HIS A 476 -30.00 -31.93 -12.64
C HIS A 476 -28.58 -32.52 -12.79
N ARG A 477 -27.66 -32.17 -11.89
CA ARG A 477 -26.27 -32.67 -11.92
C ARG A 477 -26.19 -34.17 -11.62
N LEU A 478 -27.00 -34.68 -10.67
CA LEU A 478 -27.07 -36.10 -10.37
C LEU A 478 -27.65 -36.91 -11.52
N ASP A 479 -28.66 -36.39 -12.21
CA ASP A 479 -29.27 -37.05 -13.39
C ASP A 479 -28.32 -37.10 -14.60
N ASN A 480 -27.35 -36.18 -14.67
CA ASN A 480 -26.37 -36.08 -15.76
C ASN A 480 -24.97 -36.62 -15.39
N VAL A 481 -24.80 -37.27 -14.23
CA VAL A 481 -23.49 -37.78 -13.77
C VAL A 481 -22.85 -38.78 -14.77
N GLY A 482 -23.64 -39.49 -15.56
CA GLY A 482 -23.14 -40.41 -16.60
C GLY A 482 -22.33 -39.75 -17.71
N ALA A 483 -22.40 -38.41 -17.86
CA ALA A 483 -21.54 -37.65 -18.75
C ALA A 483 -20.12 -37.50 -18.21
N LEU A 484 -19.96 -37.54 -16.88
CA LEU A 484 -18.65 -37.39 -16.18
C LEU A 484 -17.87 -38.70 -16.13
N THR A 485 -18.55 -39.84 -16.27
CA THR A 485 -17.95 -41.18 -16.16
C THR A 485 -17.33 -41.69 -17.46
N LYS A 486 -17.60 -41.02 -18.57
CA LYS A 486 -17.03 -41.26 -19.89
C LYS A 486 -15.75 -40.45 -20.07
#